data_30895c6eded64e63dba34b422a7ae28b
#
_entry.id   30895c6eded64e63dba34b422a7ae28b
#
_cell.length_a   1.000
_cell.length_b   1.000
_cell.length_c   1.000
_cell.angle_alpha   90.00
_cell.angle_beta   90.00
_cell.angle_gamma   90.00
#
_symmetry.space_group_name_H-M   'P 1'
#
loop_
_entity.id
_entity.type
_entity.pdbx_description
1 polymer ?
#
loop_
_entity_poly.entity_id
_entity_poly.type
_entity_poly.pdbx_seq_one_letter_code
_entity_poly.pdbx_strand_id
1 'polypeptide(L)'
;MPNRPVPHSLTARRSIAACLILLGASAFWCARSSGSELRRTAIVEAAEGARPSVVNIRGEKTVGTASAESAVGGVSRRVNGMGTGVVIDPRGYILTNHHVIDGVREIQVTTASQKPYTATLVNRDPETDLAIIKIDAAEPLPVIHIGTSSDLMPGEPVVAVGNAYGYEHTVTQGIISALHRAVQVDEAQDYDDLIQTDASINPGNSGGPLLNIDGEMIGINVAVRANAQGIGFAIPVNKAVAVAAKLLAAHSLQEGWHGLELATDAAGDGGGSVVRSVDEKSPAEEAGFRPGDVITRVGDLQIARPLDFHRAMMALETGQSIEVAARRGEETLSLTLKLAQAPSHLEPQVGRYWDLLGVELKPIPADRFHKKYRTRYRGGLDITAVRSGSPAANQGLRRGDVLVGMHIWETVSLKNVDYVVNHPDLANISPVKFYILRAGDTLYGYLPVAMSLTQTAQR
;
A
#
# COMPACT_ATOMS: atom_id res chain seq x y z
N MET A 1 73.62 -61.95 38.70
CA MET A 1 73.78 -60.50 38.41
C MET A 1 72.41 -59.92 38.19
N PRO A 2 71.97 -58.94 38.99
CA PRO A 2 70.54 -58.53 39.10
C PRO A 2 70.06 -57.51 38.08
N ASN A 3 68.78 -57.74 37.71
CA ASN A 3 67.97 -56.83 36.91
C ASN A 3 67.75 -55.46 37.56
N ARG A 4 67.94 -54.35 36.80
CA ARG A 4 67.54 -53.03 37.24
C ARG A 4 66.18 -52.69 36.58
N PRO A 5 65.20 -52.16 37.34
CA PRO A 5 63.94 -51.66 36.73
C PRO A 5 64.10 -50.30 36.10
N VAL A 6 63.37 -50.10 34.97
CA VAL A 6 63.25 -48.83 34.22
C VAL A 6 62.20 -47.99 34.88
N PRO A 7 62.41 -46.69 35.12
CA PRO A 7 61.40 -45.82 35.68
C PRO A 7 60.40 -45.36 34.58
N HIS A 8 59.10 -45.62 34.82
CA HIS A 8 58.02 -45.08 33.99
C HIS A 8 57.88 -43.55 34.17
N SER A 9 57.94 -42.82 33.06
CA SER A 9 57.87 -41.35 33.00
C SER A 9 56.49 -40.81 33.39
N LEU A 10 56.47 -40.05 34.44
CA LEU A 10 55.29 -39.22 34.91
C LEU A 10 55.00 -37.96 34.08
N THR A 11 55.65 -37.82 32.94
CA THR A 11 55.57 -36.60 32.11
C THR A 11 54.36 -36.55 31.15
N ALA A 12 53.74 -37.70 30.81
CA ALA A 12 52.63 -37.73 29.85
C ALA A 12 51.27 -37.26 30.41
N ARG A 13 51.07 -37.28 31.74
CA ARG A 13 49.77 -36.87 32.35
C ARG A 13 49.62 -35.38 32.59
N ARG A 14 50.71 -34.60 32.60
CA ARG A 14 50.64 -33.11 32.79
C ARG A 14 50.33 -32.34 31.52
N SER A 15 50.65 -32.89 30.35
CA SER A 15 50.42 -32.22 29.08
C SER A 15 48.94 -32.31 28.61
N ILE A 16 48.20 -33.34 28.96
CA ILE A 16 46.78 -33.49 28.59
C ILE A 16 45.89 -32.58 29.43
N ALA A 17 46.21 -32.34 30.71
CA ALA A 17 45.46 -31.44 31.56
C ALA A 17 45.64 -29.98 31.17
N ALA A 18 46.82 -29.54 30.66
CA ALA A 18 47.04 -28.19 30.16
C ALA A 18 46.34 -27.91 28.85
N CYS A 19 46.22 -28.88 27.92
CA CYS A 19 45.47 -28.70 26.68
C CYS A 19 43.94 -28.63 26.89
N LEU A 20 43.39 -29.35 27.86
CA LEU A 20 41.96 -29.29 28.18
C LEU A 20 41.55 -27.96 28.86
N ILE A 21 42.44 -27.34 29.63
CA ILE A 21 42.20 -26.03 30.26
C ILE A 21 42.28 -24.90 29.18
N LEU A 22 43.14 -25.00 28.16
CA LEU A 22 43.22 -24.04 27.06
C LEU A 22 42.06 -24.16 26.08
N LEU A 23 41.51 -25.35 25.86
CA LEU A 23 40.30 -25.55 25.05
C LEU A 23 39.03 -25.08 25.79
N GLY A 24 38.96 -25.15 27.09
CA GLY A 24 37.88 -24.64 27.92
C GLY A 24 37.85 -23.11 27.99
N ALA A 25 39.03 -22.45 27.95
CA ALA A 25 39.14 -20.98 27.99
C ALA A 25 38.80 -20.32 26.63
N SER A 26 39.02 -21.02 25.52
CA SER A 26 38.66 -20.52 24.18
C SER A 26 37.17 -20.65 23.87
N ALA A 27 36.44 -21.56 24.51
CA ALA A 27 34.99 -21.71 24.37
C ALA A 27 34.21 -20.64 25.15
N PHE A 28 34.82 -20.00 26.12
CA PHE A 28 34.15 -18.93 26.91
C PHE A 28 34.28 -17.52 26.31
N TRP A 29 35.04 -17.32 25.24
CA TRP A 29 35.24 -15.98 24.66
C TRP A 29 34.42 -15.72 23.39
N CYS A 30 33.46 -16.59 23.08
CA CYS A 30 32.42 -16.30 22.09
C CYS A 30 31.10 -15.95 22.75
N ALA A 31 31.13 -15.30 23.93
CA ALA A 31 29.99 -14.57 24.43
C ALA A 31 29.78 -13.39 23.47
N ARG A 32 28.78 -13.55 22.58
CA ARG A 32 28.22 -12.39 21.85
C ARG A 32 28.09 -11.28 22.89
N SER A 33 28.79 -10.16 22.68
CA SER A 33 28.56 -8.91 23.38
C SER A 33 27.15 -8.47 23.06
N SER A 34 26.16 -9.05 23.74
CA SER A 34 24.83 -8.47 23.80
C SER A 34 25.01 -7.12 24.47
N GLY A 35 24.67 -6.04 23.77
CA GLY A 35 24.68 -4.71 24.36
C GLY A 35 23.95 -4.74 25.70
N SER A 36 24.40 -3.92 26.66
CA SER A 36 23.74 -3.82 27.96
C SER A 36 22.22 -3.69 27.77
N GLU A 37 21.43 -4.46 28.49
CA GLU A 37 19.94 -4.38 28.44
C GLU A 37 19.44 -2.96 28.74
N LEU A 38 20.20 -2.17 29.53
CA LEU A 38 19.91 -0.76 29.76
C LEU A 38 19.95 0.12 28.51
N ARG A 39 20.53 -0.35 27.41
CA ARG A 39 20.55 0.34 26.11
C ARG A 39 19.35 -0.03 25.25
N ARG A 40 18.60 -1.06 25.58
CA ARG A 40 17.36 -1.44 24.92
C ARG A 40 16.22 -0.63 25.52
N THR A 41 16.04 0.54 24.97
CA THR A 41 14.92 1.41 25.32
C THR A 41 13.70 1.03 24.49
N ALA A 42 12.50 1.46 24.89
CA ALA A 42 11.27 1.27 24.12
C ALA A 42 11.43 1.75 22.65
N ILE A 43 12.19 2.83 22.43
CA ILE A 43 12.49 3.35 21.07
C ILE A 43 13.28 2.33 20.25
N VAL A 44 14.28 1.68 20.84
CA VAL A 44 15.08 0.64 20.18
C VAL A 44 14.20 -0.56 19.83
N GLU A 45 13.36 -0.98 20.77
CA GLU A 45 12.44 -2.13 20.58
C GLU A 45 11.39 -1.82 19.51
N ALA A 46 10.79 -0.64 19.51
CA ALA A 46 9.84 -0.19 18.49
C ALA A 46 10.49 -0.20 17.09
N ALA A 47 11.69 0.37 16.96
CA ALA A 47 12.41 0.41 15.68
C ALA A 47 12.84 -0.99 15.20
N GLU A 48 13.37 -1.84 16.09
CA GLU A 48 13.76 -3.22 15.77
C GLU A 48 12.55 -4.09 15.37
N GLY A 49 11.42 -3.94 16.06
CA GLY A 49 10.18 -4.67 15.79
C GLY A 49 9.57 -4.31 14.44
N ALA A 50 9.55 -3.04 14.08
CA ALA A 50 8.98 -2.57 12.81
C ALA A 50 9.90 -2.82 11.60
N ARG A 51 11.22 -2.83 11.78
CA ARG A 51 12.22 -2.93 10.71
C ARG A 51 11.97 -4.05 9.69
N PRO A 52 11.59 -5.29 10.05
CA PRO A 52 11.36 -6.36 9.08
C PRO A 52 10.24 -6.08 8.09
N SER A 53 9.26 -5.24 8.46
CA SER A 53 8.11 -4.86 7.63
C SER A 53 8.32 -3.54 6.85
N VAL A 54 9.49 -2.90 6.99
CA VAL A 54 9.83 -1.66 6.27
C VAL A 54 10.69 -1.98 5.07
N VAL A 55 10.33 -1.43 3.92
CA VAL A 55 11.04 -1.64 2.65
C VAL A 55 11.55 -0.34 2.06
N ASN A 56 12.65 -0.40 1.34
CA ASN A 56 13.19 0.72 0.57
C ASN A 56 12.59 0.72 -0.83
N ILE A 57 12.15 1.89 -1.29
CA ILE A 57 11.61 2.07 -2.64
C ILE A 57 12.55 2.99 -3.40
N ARG A 58 12.95 2.56 -4.60
CA ARG A 58 13.77 3.34 -5.53
C ARG A 58 13.14 3.31 -6.91
N GLY A 59 13.27 4.39 -7.65
CA GLY A 59 12.81 4.44 -9.02
C GLY A 59 13.47 5.57 -9.81
N GLU A 60 13.67 5.36 -11.10
CA GLU A 60 14.15 6.40 -11.99
C GLU A 60 12.98 7.25 -12.48
N LYS A 61 12.98 8.53 -12.14
CA LYS A 61 12.05 9.53 -12.70
C LYS A 61 12.68 10.24 -13.85
N THR A 62 11.93 10.40 -14.95
CA THR A 62 12.32 11.28 -16.04
C THR A 62 11.64 12.63 -15.82
N VAL A 63 12.39 13.64 -15.40
CA VAL A 63 11.88 15.00 -15.25
C VAL A 63 12.13 15.73 -16.56
N GLY A 64 11.06 16.07 -17.30
CA GLY A 64 11.12 17.01 -18.42
C GLY A 64 11.30 18.42 -17.86
N THR A 65 12.35 19.13 -18.26
CA THR A 65 12.49 20.56 -17.98
C THR A 65 11.43 21.32 -18.78
N ALA A 66 10.36 21.75 -18.09
CA ALA A 66 9.39 22.70 -18.63
C ALA A 66 10.01 24.10 -18.61
N SER A 67 10.88 24.38 -19.54
CA SER A 67 11.19 25.76 -19.97
C SER A 67 10.69 25.90 -21.41
N ALA A 68 9.69 26.75 -21.57
CA ALA A 68 8.91 27.00 -22.78
C ALA A 68 9.70 27.77 -23.89
N GLU A 69 11.01 27.52 -24.06
CA GLU A 69 11.83 28.20 -25.09
C GLU A 69 12.97 27.37 -25.67
N SER A 70 12.79 26.03 -25.86
CA SER A 70 13.74 25.28 -26.68
C SER A 70 13.07 24.08 -27.34
N ALA A 71 12.37 24.34 -28.41
CA ALA A 71 12.03 23.32 -29.41
C ALA A 71 13.32 22.93 -30.15
N VAL A 72 14.08 22.03 -29.65
CA VAL A 72 15.03 21.08 -30.27
C VAL A 72 15.98 20.57 -29.14
N GLY A 73 15.81 19.32 -28.70
CA GLY A 73 16.79 18.64 -27.85
C GLY A 73 16.60 18.82 -26.32
N GLY A 74 15.38 18.66 -25.80
CA GLY A 74 15.18 18.63 -24.36
C GLY A 74 15.94 17.48 -23.68
N VAL A 75 16.95 17.83 -22.89
CA VAL A 75 17.70 16.85 -22.05
C VAL A 75 16.76 16.38 -20.94
N SER A 76 16.19 15.21 -21.09
CA SER A 76 15.46 14.56 -19.99
C SER A 76 16.47 14.21 -18.88
N ARG A 77 16.34 14.87 -17.73
CA ARG A 77 17.19 14.57 -16.55
C ARG A 77 16.57 13.39 -15.81
N ARG A 78 17.31 12.31 -15.67
CA ARG A 78 16.97 11.22 -14.77
C ARG A 78 17.19 11.70 -13.33
N VAL A 79 16.16 11.61 -12.51
CA VAL A 79 16.23 11.87 -11.08
C VAL A 79 15.84 10.58 -10.37
N ASN A 80 16.69 10.12 -9.46
CA ASN A 80 16.35 8.97 -8.63
C ASN A 80 15.28 9.38 -7.60
N GLY A 81 14.08 8.84 -7.73
CA GLY A 81 13.07 8.87 -6.67
C GLY A 81 13.47 7.87 -5.59
N MET A 82 13.46 8.29 -4.33
CA MET A 82 13.70 7.44 -3.17
C MET A 82 12.59 7.63 -2.16
N GLY A 83 12.17 6.53 -1.54
CA GLY A 83 11.18 6.53 -0.49
C GLY A 83 11.20 5.23 0.28
N THR A 84 10.25 5.10 1.13
CA THR A 84 10.03 3.95 2.01
C THR A 84 8.62 3.42 1.79
N GLY A 85 8.40 2.15 2.12
CA GLY A 85 7.06 1.54 2.17
C GLY A 85 6.93 0.62 3.37
N VAL A 86 5.71 0.30 3.74
CA VAL A 86 5.39 -0.63 4.81
C VAL A 86 4.63 -1.82 4.28
N VAL A 87 5.03 -3.03 4.65
CA VAL A 87 4.33 -4.27 4.28
C VAL A 87 3.05 -4.36 5.07
N ILE A 88 1.91 -4.36 4.38
CA ILE A 88 0.57 -4.46 4.97
C ILE A 88 -0.06 -5.84 4.82
N ASP A 89 0.54 -6.71 4.00
CA ASP A 89 0.07 -8.08 3.80
C ASP A 89 1.25 -9.01 3.49
N PRO A 90 1.30 -10.24 4.08
CA PRO A 90 2.43 -11.16 3.93
C PRO A 90 2.68 -11.60 2.49
N ARG A 91 1.72 -11.48 1.59
CA ARG A 91 1.87 -11.79 0.16
C ARG A 91 2.64 -10.72 -0.62
N GLY A 92 3.10 -9.63 0.06
CA GLY A 92 3.94 -8.59 -0.55
C GLY A 92 3.19 -7.34 -1.00
N TYR A 93 2.01 -7.05 -0.44
CA TYR A 93 1.36 -5.75 -0.61
C TYR A 93 2.00 -4.73 0.32
N ILE A 94 2.37 -3.60 -0.23
CA ILE A 94 3.15 -2.55 0.43
C ILE A 94 2.41 -1.22 0.27
N LEU A 95 2.17 -0.54 1.38
CA LEU A 95 1.64 0.82 1.42
C LEU A 95 2.80 1.82 1.40
N THR A 96 2.68 2.87 0.58
CA THR A 96 3.64 3.97 0.46
C THR A 96 2.95 5.26 0.05
N ASN A 97 3.67 6.38 -0.04
CA ASN A 97 3.13 7.60 -0.62
C ASN A 97 3.03 7.52 -2.15
N HIS A 98 1.99 8.15 -2.71
CA HIS A 98 1.83 8.24 -4.15
C HIS A 98 2.98 8.98 -4.81
N HIS A 99 3.42 10.13 -4.26
CA HIS A 99 4.52 10.92 -4.82
C HIS A 99 5.86 10.16 -4.90
N VAL A 100 6.08 9.11 -4.06
CA VAL A 100 7.28 8.25 -4.10
C VAL A 100 7.34 7.47 -5.42
N ILE A 101 6.18 7.03 -5.91
CA ILE A 101 6.08 6.20 -7.11
C ILE A 101 5.56 6.94 -8.34
N ASP A 102 5.12 8.19 -8.18
CA ASP A 102 4.61 8.99 -9.29
C ASP A 102 5.72 9.39 -10.28
N GLY A 103 5.46 9.22 -11.58
CA GLY A 103 6.44 9.46 -12.64
C GLY A 103 7.59 8.43 -12.69
N VAL A 104 7.60 7.41 -11.83
CA VAL A 104 8.61 6.33 -11.82
C VAL A 104 8.28 5.32 -12.91
N ARG A 105 9.28 4.99 -13.75
CA ARG A 105 9.12 4.02 -14.83
C ARG A 105 9.09 2.58 -14.31
N GLU A 106 10.01 2.26 -13.40
CA GLU A 106 10.16 0.95 -12.78
C GLU A 106 10.35 1.14 -11.27
N ILE A 107 9.53 0.47 -10.48
CA ILE A 107 9.55 0.57 -9.02
C ILE A 107 10.42 -0.58 -8.50
N GLN A 108 11.60 -0.25 -7.97
CA GLN A 108 12.50 -1.18 -7.31
C GLN A 108 12.27 -1.16 -5.80
N VAL A 109 12.03 -2.32 -5.22
CA VAL A 109 11.82 -2.51 -3.78
C VAL A 109 12.92 -3.37 -3.22
N THR A 110 13.56 -2.92 -2.14
CA THR A 110 14.52 -3.73 -1.37
C THR A 110 13.94 -3.99 0.01
N THR A 111 13.80 -5.27 0.37
CA THR A 111 13.30 -5.68 1.69
C THR A 111 14.37 -5.55 2.78
N ALA A 112 13.96 -5.66 4.04
CA ALA A 112 14.89 -5.65 5.19
C ALA A 112 15.97 -6.76 5.10
N SER A 113 15.68 -7.87 4.41
CA SER A 113 16.64 -8.94 4.12
C SER A 113 17.56 -8.66 2.93
N GLN A 114 17.58 -7.42 2.43
CA GLN A 114 18.41 -6.96 1.30
C GLN A 114 18.10 -7.66 -0.03
N LYS A 115 16.93 -8.28 -0.17
CA LYS A 115 16.47 -8.87 -1.44
C LYS A 115 15.81 -7.79 -2.30
N PRO A 116 16.26 -7.58 -3.54
CA PRO A 116 15.64 -6.67 -4.49
C PRO A 116 14.46 -7.33 -5.22
N TYR A 117 13.41 -6.55 -5.48
CA TYR A 117 12.24 -6.95 -6.26
C TYR A 117 11.81 -5.80 -7.17
N THR A 118 11.20 -6.14 -8.30
CA THR A 118 10.44 -5.17 -9.10
C THR A 118 8.99 -5.21 -8.65
N ALA A 119 8.44 -4.06 -8.27
CA ALA A 119 7.06 -3.96 -7.83
C ALA A 119 6.14 -3.51 -8.96
N THR A 120 4.90 -3.96 -8.90
CA THR A 120 3.78 -3.47 -9.73
C THR A 120 2.89 -2.55 -8.92
N LEU A 121 2.33 -1.52 -9.56
CA LEU A 121 1.33 -0.67 -8.94
C LEU A 121 0.01 -1.45 -8.84
N VAL A 122 -0.53 -1.58 -7.64
CA VAL A 122 -1.86 -2.15 -7.40
C VAL A 122 -2.91 -1.08 -7.61
N ASN A 123 -2.82 0.00 -6.84
CA ASN A 123 -3.71 1.14 -6.93
C ASN A 123 -3.13 2.36 -6.20
N ARG A 124 -3.72 3.53 -6.39
CA ARG A 124 -3.23 4.79 -5.80
C ARG A 124 -4.37 5.76 -5.53
N ASP A 125 -4.13 6.64 -4.57
CA ASP A 125 -4.95 7.80 -4.26
C ASP A 125 -4.06 9.06 -4.25
N PRO A 126 -4.06 9.87 -5.32
CA PRO A 126 -3.29 11.11 -5.35
C PRO A 126 -3.77 12.18 -4.36
N GLU A 127 -5.05 12.17 -3.98
CA GLU A 127 -5.63 13.16 -3.06
C GLU A 127 -5.08 12.99 -1.64
N THR A 128 -5.03 11.76 -1.15
CA THR A 128 -4.43 11.44 0.16
C THR A 128 -2.94 11.14 0.09
N ASP A 129 -2.35 11.19 -1.12
CA ASP A 129 -0.94 10.83 -1.39
C ASP A 129 -0.56 9.42 -0.93
N LEU A 130 -1.43 8.44 -1.15
CA LEU A 130 -1.19 7.04 -0.81
C LEU A 130 -1.22 6.14 -2.05
N ALA A 131 -0.46 5.06 -2.00
CA ALA A 131 -0.44 4.04 -3.04
C ALA A 131 -0.14 2.66 -2.46
N ILE A 132 -0.66 1.63 -3.12
CA ILE A 132 -0.34 0.23 -2.84
C ILE A 132 0.43 -0.33 -4.03
N ILE A 133 1.57 -0.92 -3.75
CA ILE A 133 2.39 -1.66 -4.70
C ILE A 133 2.51 -3.12 -4.26
N LYS A 134 2.84 -4.01 -5.20
CA LYS A 134 2.94 -5.45 -4.98
C LYS A 134 4.29 -5.99 -5.45
N ILE A 135 4.93 -6.77 -4.61
CA ILE A 135 6.11 -7.58 -4.98
C ILE A 135 5.79 -9.07 -4.86
N ASP A 136 6.38 -9.88 -5.72
CA ASP A 136 6.22 -11.33 -5.69
C ASP A 136 7.38 -11.95 -4.89
N ALA A 137 7.20 -11.98 -3.56
CA ALA A 137 8.16 -12.62 -2.65
C ALA A 137 7.88 -14.13 -2.57
N ALA A 138 8.96 -14.92 -2.58
CA ALA A 138 8.86 -16.39 -2.49
C ALA A 138 8.41 -16.87 -1.10
N GLU A 139 8.62 -16.05 -0.06
CA GLU A 139 8.27 -16.34 1.33
C GLU A 139 7.36 -15.24 1.88
N PRO A 140 6.44 -15.55 2.81
CA PRO A 140 5.62 -14.54 3.46
C PRO A 140 6.47 -13.46 4.11
N LEU A 141 6.10 -12.20 3.89
CA LEU A 141 6.79 -11.05 4.45
C LEU A 141 6.21 -10.68 5.83
N PRO A 142 7.04 -10.19 6.76
CA PRO A 142 6.57 -9.61 8.01
C PRO A 142 5.68 -8.40 7.74
N VAL A 143 4.54 -8.34 8.44
CA VAL A 143 3.55 -7.26 8.31
C VAL A 143 3.73 -6.27 9.45
N ILE A 144 3.56 -4.97 9.18
CA ILE A 144 3.62 -3.91 10.19
C ILE A 144 2.49 -4.06 11.22
N HIS A 145 2.80 -3.82 12.48
CA HIS A 145 1.79 -3.69 13.52
C HIS A 145 1.08 -2.35 13.36
N ILE A 146 -0.23 -2.39 13.13
CA ILE A 146 -1.04 -1.20 12.89
C ILE A 146 -1.71 -0.81 14.21
N GLY A 147 -1.39 0.37 14.73
CA GLY A 147 -2.01 0.99 15.90
C GLY A 147 -3.28 1.74 15.58
N THR A 148 -3.54 2.80 16.31
CA THR A 148 -4.64 3.75 16.09
C THR A 148 -4.13 5.19 16.13
N SER A 149 -4.85 6.10 15.45
CA SER A 149 -4.55 7.54 15.49
C SER A 149 -5.67 8.35 16.17
N SER A 150 -6.66 7.68 16.78
CA SER A 150 -7.79 8.36 17.43
C SER A 150 -7.52 8.80 18.88
N ASP A 151 -6.49 8.26 19.53
CA ASP A 151 -6.12 8.50 20.93
C ASP A 151 -4.78 9.21 21.11
N LEU A 152 -4.19 9.71 20.02
CA LEU A 152 -2.90 10.37 20.03
C LEU A 152 -2.91 11.66 20.84
N MET A 153 -1.78 11.93 21.53
CA MET A 153 -1.64 13.09 22.39
C MET A 153 -0.40 13.93 22.00
N PRO A 154 -0.52 15.28 21.91
CA PRO A 154 0.65 16.13 21.79
C PRO A 154 1.62 15.92 22.96
N GLY A 155 2.91 15.76 22.64
CA GLY A 155 3.97 15.42 23.61
C GLY A 155 4.30 13.92 23.68
N GLU A 156 3.51 13.05 23.06
CA GLU A 156 3.75 11.61 23.00
C GLU A 156 5.01 11.31 22.17
N PRO A 157 5.95 10.46 22.67
CA PRO A 157 7.15 10.09 21.93
C PRO A 157 6.83 9.27 20.69
N VAL A 158 7.50 9.58 19.58
CA VAL A 158 7.32 8.87 18.30
C VAL A 158 8.66 8.55 17.65
N VAL A 159 8.65 7.51 16.83
CA VAL A 159 9.80 7.01 16.07
C VAL A 159 9.45 6.94 14.60
N ALA A 160 10.17 7.67 13.75
CA ALA A 160 10.06 7.55 12.31
C ALA A 160 11.15 6.62 11.78
N VAL A 161 10.73 5.67 10.93
CA VAL A 161 11.64 4.70 10.30
C VAL A 161 11.57 4.88 8.78
N GLY A 162 12.74 4.85 8.11
CA GLY A 162 12.77 4.99 6.68
C GLY A 162 14.16 4.88 6.06
N ASN A 163 14.27 5.33 4.82
CA ASN A 163 15.49 5.32 4.02
C ASN A 163 15.95 6.75 3.69
N ALA A 164 16.20 7.57 4.73
CA ALA A 164 16.60 8.94 4.53
C ALA A 164 17.89 9.04 3.71
N TYR A 165 17.86 9.78 2.60
CA TYR A 165 19.00 10.01 1.69
C TYR A 165 19.67 8.74 1.15
N GLY A 166 18.96 7.60 1.12
CA GLY A 166 19.53 6.31 0.70
C GLY A 166 20.29 5.56 1.79
N TYR A 167 20.30 6.06 3.02
CA TYR A 167 20.79 5.35 4.21
C TYR A 167 19.67 4.48 4.75
N GLU A 168 19.71 3.21 4.36
CA GLU A 168 18.68 2.22 4.72
C GLU A 168 18.49 2.12 6.23
N HIS A 169 17.22 1.97 6.65
CA HIS A 169 16.83 1.83 8.05
C HIS A 169 17.24 3.00 8.97
N THR A 170 17.20 4.23 8.43
CA THR A 170 17.39 5.43 9.26
C THR A 170 16.24 5.54 10.26
N VAL A 171 16.58 5.70 11.53
CA VAL A 171 15.64 5.91 12.63
C VAL A 171 15.78 7.33 13.12
N THR A 172 14.68 8.06 13.23
CA THR A 172 14.64 9.38 13.88
C THR A 172 13.58 9.38 14.97
N GLN A 173 13.82 10.12 16.04
CA GLN A 173 12.94 10.22 17.20
C GLN A 173 12.47 11.66 17.37
N GLY A 174 11.27 11.81 17.88
CA GLY A 174 10.65 13.07 18.25
C GLY A 174 9.42 12.86 19.11
N ILE A 175 8.54 13.86 19.09
CA ILE A 175 7.24 13.83 19.75
C ILE A 175 6.13 14.20 18.74
N ILE A 176 4.89 13.92 19.07
CA ILE A 176 3.74 14.53 18.43
C ILE A 176 3.72 16.01 18.84
N SER A 177 3.98 16.90 17.88
CA SER A 177 3.99 18.35 18.13
C SER A 177 2.58 18.94 18.08
N ALA A 178 1.73 18.41 17.20
CA ALA A 178 0.34 18.81 17.06
C ALA A 178 -0.45 17.78 16.24
N LEU A 179 -1.77 17.84 16.32
CA LEU A 179 -2.72 17.01 15.55
C LEU A 179 -3.57 17.91 14.65
N HIS A 180 -4.24 17.28 13.68
CA HIS A 180 -5.21 17.92 12.79
C HIS A 180 -4.63 19.13 12.01
N ARG A 181 -3.41 18.97 11.46
CA ARG A 181 -2.77 20.02 10.65
C ARG A 181 -3.20 19.95 9.20
N ALA A 182 -3.71 21.07 8.69
CA ALA A 182 -3.90 21.31 7.27
C ALA A 182 -2.62 21.95 6.71
N VAL A 183 -2.07 21.39 5.63
CA VAL A 183 -0.83 21.86 5.01
C VAL A 183 -0.99 21.88 3.50
N GLN A 184 -0.94 23.07 2.92
CA GLN A 184 -0.85 23.25 1.48
C GLN A 184 0.62 23.16 1.05
N VAL A 185 0.93 22.24 0.16
CA VAL A 185 2.29 22.04 -0.37
C VAL A 185 2.50 22.85 -1.64
N ASP A 186 1.55 22.75 -2.56
CA ASP A 186 1.51 23.49 -3.82
C ASP A 186 0.04 23.68 -4.29
N GLU A 187 -0.18 24.18 -5.50
CA GLU A 187 -1.54 24.40 -6.05
C GLU A 187 -2.32 23.08 -6.31
N ALA A 188 -1.62 21.94 -6.33
CA ALA A 188 -2.19 20.63 -6.69
C ALA A 188 -2.28 19.67 -5.51
N GLN A 189 -1.60 19.96 -4.38
CA GLN A 189 -1.51 19.06 -3.25
C GLN A 189 -1.79 19.76 -1.93
N ASP A 190 -2.95 19.48 -1.37
CA ASP A 190 -3.37 19.85 -0.03
C ASP A 190 -3.48 18.62 0.85
N TYR A 191 -2.96 18.72 2.06
CA TYR A 191 -3.18 17.70 3.08
C TYR A 191 -4.04 18.29 4.18
N ASP A 192 -5.08 17.60 4.53
CA ASP A 192 -5.89 17.84 5.71
C ASP A 192 -5.58 16.80 6.78
N ASP A 193 -5.75 17.15 8.03
CA ASP A 193 -5.70 16.22 9.17
C ASP A 193 -4.37 15.46 9.30
N LEU A 194 -3.22 16.17 9.21
CA LEU A 194 -1.91 15.56 9.44
C LEU A 194 -1.50 15.56 10.92
N ILE A 195 -0.74 14.55 11.32
CA ILE A 195 0.06 14.52 12.54
C ILE A 195 1.31 15.36 12.27
N GLN A 196 1.59 16.37 13.13
CA GLN A 196 2.84 17.12 13.13
C GLN A 196 3.80 16.51 14.16
N THR A 197 5.07 16.32 13.79
CA THR A 197 6.14 15.83 14.65
C THR A 197 7.41 16.64 14.47
N ASP A 198 8.28 16.68 15.48
CA ASP A 198 9.65 17.19 15.39
C ASP A 198 10.68 16.10 15.07
N ALA A 199 10.26 14.83 14.99
CA ALA A 199 11.09 13.78 14.40
C ALA A 199 11.51 14.19 12.97
N SER A 200 12.80 14.03 12.64
CA SER A 200 13.31 14.45 11.35
C SER A 200 12.74 13.61 10.21
N ILE A 201 11.82 14.19 9.43
CA ILE A 201 11.30 13.62 8.19
C ILE A 201 12.00 14.29 7.01
N ASN A 202 12.75 13.49 6.25
CA ASN A 202 13.56 13.93 5.13
C ASN A 202 13.20 13.13 3.86
N PRO A 203 13.58 13.60 2.66
CA PRO A 203 13.45 12.80 1.45
C PRO A 203 14.05 11.40 1.63
N GLY A 204 13.22 10.39 1.40
CA GLY A 204 13.52 8.97 1.63
C GLY A 204 12.76 8.36 2.81
N ASN A 205 12.34 9.13 3.84
CA ASN A 205 11.46 8.62 4.89
C ASN A 205 9.97 8.62 4.48
N SER A 206 9.60 9.38 3.42
CA SER A 206 8.23 9.38 2.88
C SER A 206 7.76 7.97 2.57
N GLY A 207 6.54 7.64 2.98
CA GLY A 207 5.91 6.32 2.84
C GLY A 207 6.32 5.33 3.93
N GLY A 208 7.28 5.66 4.78
CA GLY A 208 7.66 4.88 5.96
C GLY A 208 6.73 5.12 7.15
N PRO A 209 6.78 4.26 8.17
CA PRO A 209 5.92 4.37 9.33
C PRO A 209 6.39 5.46 10.30
N LEU A 210 5.44 6.17 10.90
CA LEU A 210 5.58 6.81 12.19
C LEU A 210 5.04 5.83 13.24
N LEU A 211 5.87 5.51 14.24
CA LEU A 211 5.55 4.52 15.29
C LEU A 211 5.34 5.22 16.63
N ASN A 212 4.48 4.66 17.47
CA ASN A 212 4.47 4.92 18.90
C ASN A 212 5.59 4.13 19.62
N ILE A 213 5.71 4.27 20.91
CA ILE A 213 6.74 3.58 21.73
C ILE A 213 6.49 2.08 21.87
N ASP A 214 5.29 1.61 21.58
CA ASP A 214 4.91 0.18 21.59
C ASP A 214 5.24 -0.50 20.25
N GLY A 215 5.79 0.27 19.27
CA GLY A 215 6.18 -0.22 17.95
C GLY A 215 5.02 -0.35 16.97
N GLU A 216 3.87 0.22 17.27
CA GLU A 216 2.72 0.24 16.41
C GLU A 216 2.76 1.45 15.47
N MET A 217 2.39 1.25 14.21
CA MET A 217 2.30 2.31 13.22
C MET A 217 1.07 3.17 13.51
N ILE A 218 1.31 4.46 13.80
CA ILE A 218 0.29 5.48 14.06
C ILE A 218 0.13 6.47 12.90
N GLY A 219 1.03 6.42 11.92
CA GLY A 219 0.95 7.25 10.72
C GLY A 219 1.92 6.82 9.63
N ILE A 220 1.76 7.41 8.43
CA ILE A 220 2.66 7.30 7.28
C ILE A 220 3.38 8.63 7.09
N ASN A 221 4.71 8.63 7.18
CA ASN A 221 5.54 9.82 7.06
C ASN A 221 5.39 10.49 5.68
N VAL A 222 5.28 11.82 5.65
CA VAL A 222 5.22 12.63 4.44
C VAL A 222 6.24 13.76 4.52
N ALA A 223 7.17 13.83 3.56
CA ALA A 223 8.10 14.95 3.43
C ALA A 223 7.45 16.11 2.67
N VAL A 224 6.82 17.03 3.39
CA VAL A 224 6.02 18.12 2.84
C VAL A 224 6.86 19.34 2.46
N ARG A 225 7.92 19.66 3.21
CA ARG A 225 8.81 20.81 2.94
C ARG A 225 10.27 20.44 3.17
N ALA A 226 11.07 20.48 2.12
CA ALA A 226 12.52 20.48 2.25
C ALA A 226 12.96 21.77 2.99
N ASN A 227 13.81 21.61 4.03
CA ASN A 227 14.42 22.69 4.81
C ASN A 227 13.60 23.31 5.98
N ALA A 228 12.44 22.79 6.36
CA ALA A 228 11.81 23.15 7.62
C ALA A 228 12.41 22.28 8.75
N GLN A 229 13.41 22.81 9.48
CA GLN A 229 14.01 22.08 10.61
C GLN A 229 12.99 21.92 11.75
N GLY A 230 12.88 20.68 12.29
CA GLY A 230 11.99 20.40 13.43
C GLY A 230 10.49 20.40 13.08
N ILE A 231 10.13 20.29 11.79
CA ILE A 231 8.74 20.16 11.35
C ILE A 231 8.65 18.99 10.36
N GLY A 232 8.07 17.89 10.81
CA GLY A 232 7.71 16.73 10.03
C GLY A 232 6.19 16.50 10.07
N PHE A 233 5.69 15.72 9.12
CA PHE A 233 4.28 15.38 9.05
C PHE A 233 4.08 13.90 8.76
N ALA A 234 2.93 13.37 9.21
CA ALA A 234 2.49 12.03 8.87
C ALA A 234 0.98 12.00 8.63
N ILE A 235 0.55 11.19 7.67
CA ILE A 235 -0.87 10.87 7.45
C ILE A 235 -1.30 9.95 8.59
N PRO A 236 -2.38 10.25 9.35
CA PRO A 236 -2.86 9.41 10.44
C PRO A 236 -3.18 7.98 9.97
N VAL A 237 -2.84 6.98 10.80
CA VAL A 237 -2.97 5.57 10.41
C VAL A 237 -4.41 5.17 10.12
N ASN A 238 -5.40 5.69 10.86
CA ASN A 238 -6.80 5.37 10.60
C ASN A 238 -7.23 5.83 9.20
N LYS A 239 -6.81 7.04 8.76
CA LYS A 239 -7.01 7.53 7.40
C LYS A 239 -6.27 6.67 6.38
N ALA A 240 -4.99 6.37 6.63
CA ALA A 240 -4.16 5.57 5.74
C ALA A 240 -4.72 4.16 5.51
N VAL A 241 -5.21 3.50 6.56
CA VAL A 241 -5.81 2.17 6.51
C VAL A 241 -7.17 2.18 5.80
N ALA A 242 -8.00 3.20 6.04
CA ALA A 242 -9.28 3.35 5.35
C ALA A 242 -9.09 3.53 3.84
N VAL A 243 -8.11 4.35 3.43
CA VAL A 243 -7.74 4.50 2.01
C VAL A 243 -7.17 3.20 1.45
N ALA A 244 -6.25 2.53 2.16
CA ALA A 244 -5.70 1.25 1.74
C ALA A 244 -6.79 0.20 1.52
N ALA A 245 -7.79 0.13 2.41
CA ALA A 245 -8.95 -0.75 2.25
C ALA A 245 -9.73 -0.47 0.96
N LYS A 246 -10.01 0.81 0.65
CA LYS A 246 -10.66 1.23 -0.61
C LYS A 246 -9.83 0.84 -1.83
N LEU A 247 -8.52 1.05 -1.79
CA LEU A 247 -7.61 0.71 -2.88
C LEU A 247 -7.57 -0.80 -3.14
N LEU A 248 -7.59 -1.63 -2.10
CA LEU A 248 -7.65 -3.09 -2.22
C LEU A 248 -9.03 -3.59 -2.64
N ALA A 249 -10.13 -2.99 -2.15
CA ALA A 249 -11.49 -3.33 -2.57
C ALA A 249 -11.65 -3.19 -4.09
N ALA A 250 -11.17 -2.07 -4.65
CA ALA A 250 -11.20 -1.86 -6.10
C ALA A 250 -10.35 -2.88 -6.89
N HIS A 251 -9.30 -3.44 -6.27
CA HIS A 251 -8.50 -4.51 -6.86
C HIS A 251 -9.21 -5.86 -6.84
N SER A 252 -9.83 -6.22 -5.71
CA SER A 252 -10.50 -7.51 -5.52
C SER A 252 -11.77 -7.70 -6.38
N LEU A 253 -12.40 -6.61 -6.84
CA LEU A 253 -13.54 -6.68 -7.78
C LEU A 253 -13.23 -7.45 -9.08
N GLN A 254 -11.94 -7.59 -9.44
CA GLN A 254 -11.51 -8.36 -10.60
C GLN A 254 -11.42 -9.86 -10.34
N GLU A 255 -11.28 -10.26 -9.08
CA GLU A 255 -11.03 -11.65 -8.68
C GLU A 255 -12.29 -12.34 -8.16
N GLY A 256 -13.25 -11.58 -7.62
CA GLY A 256 -14.55 -12.10 -7.18
C GLY A 256 -15.44 -11.02 -6.55
N TRP A 257 -16.74 -11.13 -6.81
CA TRP A 257 -17.73 -10.23 -6.25
C TRP A 257 -18.45 -10.89 -5.08
N HIS A 258 -18.65 -10.16 -4.00
CA HIS A 258 -19.37 -10.61 -2.81
C HIS A 258 -20.61 -9.77 -2.48
N GLY A 259 -20.69 -8.51 -2.91
CA GLY A 259 -21.82 -7.61 -2.67
C GLY A 259 -21.91 -7.02 -1.26
N LEU A 260 -20.81 -7.01 -0.51
CA LEU A 260 -20.73 -6.29 0.78
C LEU A 260 -20.04 -4.95 0.59
N GLU A 261 -20.65 -3.89 1.12
CA GLU A 261 -19.99 -2.61 1.37
C GLU A 261 -19.71 -2.47 2.87
N LEU A 262 -18.48 -2.13 3.22
CA LEU A 262 -18.06 -1.97 4.60
C LEU A 262 -17.95 -0.49 4.97
N ALA A 263 -18.30 -0.17 6.22
CA ALA A 263 -18.11 1.18 6.76
C ALA A 263 -16.61 1.45 6.93
N THR A 264 -16.14 2.58 6.41
CA THR A 264 -14.71 2.95 6.44
C THR A 264 -14.23 3.43 7.81
N ASP A 265 -15.15 3.99 8.63
CA ASP A 265 -14.81 4.76 9.82
C ASP A 265 -15.20 4.06 11.14
N ALA A 266 -15.87 2.91 11.07
CA ALA A 266 -16.33 2.19 12.23
C ALA A 266 -15.54 0.91 12.46
N ALA A 267 -14.60 0.92 13.42
CA ALA A 267 -14.37 -0.28 14.19
C ALA A 267 -15.66 -0.48 15.01
N GLY A 268 -16.38 -1.59 14.81
CA GLY A 268 -17.50 -1.92 15.69
C GLY A 268 -17.03 -1.95 17.15
N ASP A 269 -17.90 -1.61 18.10
CA ASP A 269 -17.60 -1.78 19.53
C ASP A 269 -17.07 -3.21 19.77
N GLY A 270 -15.81 -3.31 20.21
CA GLY A 270 -15.14 -4.60 20.41
C GLY A 270 -14.37 -5.15 19.18
N GLY A 271 -14.08 -4.33 18.16
CA GLY A 271 -13.34 -4.70 16.94
C GLY A 271 -14.25 -5.30 15.86
N GLY A 272 -13.74 -5.34 14.63
CA GLY A 272 -14.46 -5.89 13.48
C GLY A 272 -14.74 -4.85 12.39
N SER A 273 -15.36 -5.29 11.31
CA SER A 273 -15.74 -4.46 10.18
C SER A 273 -17.26 -4.44 10.02
N VAL A 274 -17.85 -3.25 10.10
CA VAL A 274 -19.31 -3.08 10.03
C VAL A 274 -19.78 -3.14 8.58
N VAL A 275 -20.76 -3.98 8.28
CA VAL A 275 -21.47 -4.03 7.01
C VAL A 275 -22.35 -2.80 6.88
N ARG A 276 -22.05 -1.93 5.92
CA ARG A 276 -22.82 -0.71 5.62
C ARG A 276 -24.05 -1.02 4.78
N SER A 277 -23.85 -1.78 3.72
CA SER A 277 -24.90 -2.23 2.80
C SER A 277 -24.59 -3.59 2.23
N VAL A 278 -25.63 -4.25 1.73
CA VAL A 278 -25.57 -5.53 1.04
C VAL A 278 -26.28 -5.36 -0.31
N ASP A 279 -25.59 -5.68 -1.40
CA ASP A 279 -26.15 -5.58 -2.73
C ASP A 279 -27.28 -6.62 -2.91
N GLU A 280 -28.36 -6.24 -3.58
CA GLU A 280 -29.45 -7.16 -3.94
C GLU A 280 -28.96 -8.28 -4.85
N LYS A 281 -29.44 -9.50 -4.63
CA LYS A 281 -29.08 -10.72 -5.38
C LYS A 281 -27.58 -11.00 -5.38
N SER A 282 -26.88 -10.55 -4.34
CA SER A 282 -25.46 -10.79 -4.15
C SER A 282 -25.20 -12.08 -3.38
N PRO A 283 -23.99 -12.63 -3.48
CA PRO A 283 -23.55 -13.73 -2.63
C PRO A 283 -23.69 -13.45 -1.13
N ALA A 284 -23.51 -12.20 -0.73
CA ALA A 284 -23.67 -11.78 0.65
C ALA A 284 -25.13 -11.80 1.12
N GLU A 285 -26.06 -11.35 0.25
CA GLU A 285 -27.50 -11.45 0.55
C GLU A 285 -27.92 -12.92 0.65
N GLU A 286 -27.49 -13.77 -0.29
CA GLU A 286 -27.74 -15.22 -0.27
C GLU A 286 -27.17 -15.89 0.98
N ALA A 287 -25.99 -15.45 1.45
CA ALA A 287 -25.37 -15.92 2.69
C ALA A 287 -26.09 -15.42 3.95
N GLY A 288 -26.99 -14.43 3.84
CA GLY A 288 -27.78 -13.90 4.93
C GLY A 288 -27.17 -12.73 5.67
N PHE A 289 -26.17 -12.03 5.12
CA PHE A 289 -25.63 -10.78 5.66
C PHE A 289 -26.68 -9.68 5.65
N ARG A 290 -26.58 -8.75 6.61
CA ARG A 290 -27.46 -7.59 6.72
C ARG A 290 -26.66 -6.33 7.08
N PRO A 291 -27.11 -5.14 6.67
CA PRO A 291 -26.57 -3.89 7.19
C PRO A 291 -26.56 -3.89 8.72
N GLY A 292 -25.44 -3.44 9.32
CA GLY A 292 -25.21 -3.45 10.77
C GLY A 292 -24.54 -4.71 11.31
N ASP A 293 -24.35 -5.76 10.53
CA ASP A 293 -23.52 -6.90 10.94
C ASP A 293 -22.07 -6.45 11.14
N VAL A 294 -21.42 -6.98 12.16
CA VAL A 294 -20.00 -6.72 12.44
C VAL A 294 -19.20 -7.98 12.13
N ILE A 295 -18.44 -7.96 11.04
CA ILE A 295 -17.58 -9.07 10.65
C ILE A 295 -16.37 -9.10 11.58
N THR A 296 -16.15 -10.22 12.26
CA THR A 296 -15.09 -10.40 13.26
C THR A 296 -14.01 -11.38 12.82
N ARG A 297 -14.31 -12.31 11.88
CA ARG A 297 -13.35 -13.28 11.37
C ARG A 297 -13.73 -13.70 9.94
N VAL A 298 -12.74 -13.91 9.09
CA VAL A 298 -12.89 -14.46 7.75
C VAL A 298 -11.86 -15.59 7.58
N GLY A 299 -12.34 -16.82 7.45
CA GLY A 299 -11.48 -17.99 7.54
C GLY A 299 -10.69 -17.99 8.85
N ASP A 300 -9.37 -18.05 8.77
CA ASP A 300 -8.46 -18.00 9.92
C ASP A 300 -8.07 -16.57 10.33
N LEU A 301 -8.39 -15.55 9.52
CA LEU A 301 -8.00 -14.17 9.77
C LEU A 301 -9.01 -13.45 10.67
N GLN A 302 -8.53 -12.93 11.80
CA GLN A 302 -9.30 -12.02 12.65
C GLN A 302 -9.43 -10.66 11.95
N ILE A 303 -10.63 -10.11 11.98
CA ILE A 303 -10.97 -8.83 11.35
C ILE A 303 -11.07 -7.77 12.44
N ALA A 304 -10.09 -6.92 12.52
CA ALA A 304 -10.11 -5.76 13.41
C ALA A 304 -10.64 -4.50 12.67
N ARG A 305 -10.47 -4.45 11.36
CA ARG A 305 -10.79 -3.27 10.52
C ARG A 305 -11.11 -3.69 9.08
N PRO A 306 -11.70 -2.81 8.24
CA PRO A 306 -12.04 -3.11 6.83
C PRO A 306 -10.87 -3.61 5.99
N LEU A 307 -9.65 -3.12 6.24
CA LEU A 307 -8.44 -3.56 5.54
C LEU A 307 -8.23 -5.08 5.69
N ASP A 308 -8.45 -5.64 6.87
CA ASP A 308 -8.26 -7.07 7.14
C ASP A 308 -9.26 -7.92 6.34
N PHE A 309 -10.50 -7.45 6.22
CA PHE A 309 -11.51 -8.10 5.38
C PHE A 309 -11.08 -8.14 3.91
N HIS A 310 -10.65 -7.00 3.34
CA HIS A 310 -10.21 -6.97 1.94
C HIS A 310 -8.96 -7.81 1.73
N ARG A 311 -8.04 -7.85 2.70
CA ARG A 311 -6.88 -8.77 2.67
C ARG A 311 -7.31 -10.24 2.62
N ALA A 312 -8.32 -10.63 3.42
CA ALA A 312 -8.86 -11.99 3.39
C ALA A 312 -9.52 -12.30 2.04
N MET A 313 -10.31 -11.38 1.49
CA MET A 313 -11.00 -11.56 0.21
C MET A 313 -10.04 -11.71 -0.98
N MET A 314 -8.92 -10.99 -1.00
CA MET A 314 -7.90 -11.11 -2.06
C MET A 314 -7.21 -12.49 -2.13
N ALA A 315 -7.43 -13.38 -1.17
CA ALA A 315 -6.92 -14.75 -1.19
C ALA A 315 -7.84 -15.72 -1.96
N LEU A 316 -9.01 -15.25 -2.40
CA LEU A 316 -10.08 -16.07 -2.94
C LEU A 316 -10.35 -15.76 -4.41
N GLU A 317 -10.67 -16.79 -5.16
CA GLU A 317 -11.08 -16.70 -6.55
C GLU A 317 -12.61 -16.87 -6.70
N THR A 318 -13.16 -16.41 -7.81
CA THR A 318 -14.57 -16.63 -8.16
C THR A 318 -14.95 -18.11 -8.05
N GLY A 319 -16.04 -18.40 -7.36
CA GLY A 319 -16.56 -19.75 -7.10
C GLY A 319 -16.08 -20.37 -5.80
N GLN A 320 -15.05 -19.84 -5.16
CA GLN A 320 -14.60 -20.28 -3.85
C GLN A 320 -15.54 -19.78 -2.75
N SER A 321 -15.60 -20.52 -1.64
CA SER A 321 -16.39 -20.20 -0.45
C SER A 321 -15.50 -20.06 0.76
N ILE A 322 -15.85 -19.15 1.65
CA ILE A 322 -15.16 -18.94 2.91
C ILE A 322 -16.16 -18.78 4.06
N GLU A 323 -15.79 -19.26 5.22
CA GLU A 323 -16.55 -19.05 6.44
C GLU A 323 -16.27 -17.67 7.01
N VAL A 324 -17.33 -16.92 7.33
CA VAL A 324 -17.28 -15.58 7.89
C VAL A 324 -18.04 -15.58 9.20
N ALA A 325 -17.33 -15.27 10.30
CA ALA A 325 -17.99 -14.99 11.57
C ALA A 325 -18.39 -13.52 11.64
N ALA A 326 -19.66 -13.29 11.97
CA ALA A 326 -20.21 -11.97 12.13
C ALA A 326 -21.03 -11.87 13.43
N ARG A 327 -21.14 -10.68 13.98
CA ARG A 327 -21.98 -10.38 15.13
C ARG A 327 -23.15 -9.50 14.69
N ARG A 328 -24.37 -9.92 15.05
CA ARG A 328 -25.60 -9.17 14.82
C ARG A 328 -26.26 -8.89 16.16
N GLY A 329 -26.09 -7.67 16.68
CA GLY A 329 -26.40 -7.37 18.07
C GLY A 329 -25.55 -8.20 19.03
N GLU A 330 -26.17 -9.04 19.85
CA GLU A 330 -25.49 -9.96 20.78
C GLU A 330 -25.25 -11.38 20.19
N GLU A 331 -25.85 -11.68 19.04
CA GLU A 331 -25.79 -13.00 18.42
C GLU A 331 -24.51 -13.13 17.54
N THR A 332 -23.79 -14.25 17.70
CA THR A 332 -22.68 -14.61 16.83
C THR A 332 -23.17 -15.53 15.71
N LEU A 333 -22.94 -15.14 14.47
CA LEU A 333 -23.31 -15.86 13.26
C LEU A 333 -22.10 -16.47 12.60
N SER A 334 -22.23 -17.66 12.01
CA SER A 334 -21.29 -18.24 11.05
C SER A 334 -21.98 -18.31 9.70
N LEU A 335 -21.49 -17.51 8.75
CA LEU A 335 -22.05 -17.38 7.40
C LEU A 335 -21.04 -17.89 6.37
N THR A 336 -21.51 -18.62 5.37
CA THR A 336 -20.65 -19.06 4.26
C THR A 336 -20.79 -18.10 3.10
N LEU A 337 -19.76 -17.33 2.81
CA LEU A 337 -19.71 -16.41 1.70
C LEU A 337 -19.05 -17.07 0.50
N LYS A 338 -19.79 -17.23 -0.60
CA LYS A 338 -19.28 -17.75 -1.86
C LYS A 338 -19.06 -16.62 -2.84
N LEU A 339 -17.84 -16.45 -3.33
CA LEU A 339 -17.58 -15.43 -4.35
C LEU A 339 -18.21 -15.79 -5.67
N ALA A 340 -18.88 -14.83 -6.30
CA ALA A 340 -19.47 -14.96 -7.62
C ALA A 340 -18.75 -14.08 -8.64
N GLN A 341 -19.02 -14.32 -9.91
CA GLN A 341 -18.69 -13.35 -10.94
C GLN A 341 -19.59 -12.12 -10.77
N ALA A 342 -19.04 -10.94 -10.94
CA ALA A 342 -19.83 -9.72 -10.89
C ALA A 342 -20.98 -9.80 -11.92
N PRO A 343 -22.20 -9.38 -11.54
CA PRO A 343 -23.35 -9.45 -12.45
C PRO A 343 -23.13 -8.61 -13.70
N SER A 344 -23.79 -8.98 -14.79
CA SER A 344 -23.61 -8.36 -16.12
C SER A 344 -24.05 -6.89 -16.20
N HIS A 345 -24.87 -6.41 -15.27
CA HIS A 345 -25.17 -4.97 -15.17
C HIS A 345 -23.99 -4.18 -14.57
N LEU A 346 -23.07 -4.87 -13.90
CA LEU A 346 -21.73 -4.40 -13.55
C LEU A 346 -20.69 -4.81 -14.61
N GLU A 347 -21.10 -5.61 -15.64
CA GLU A 347 -20.24 -5.88 -16.77
C GLU A 347 -20.26 -4.72 -17.76
N PRO A 348 -19.09 -4.37 -18.34
CA PRO A 348 -18.94 -3.26 -19.25
C PRO A 348 -19.84 -3.43 -20.48
N GLN A 349 -20.83 -2.57 -20.65
CA GLN A 349 -21.63 -2.56 -21.88
C GLN A 349 -20.81 -1.88 -22.99
N VAL A 350 -20.43 -2.64 -24.00
CA VAL A 350 -19.85 -2.14 -25.24
C VAL A 350 -20.85 -1.14 -25.85
N GLY A 351 -20.47 0.14 -25.94
CA GLY A 351 -21.37 1.23 -26.36
C GLY A 351 -21.62 2.27 -25.28
N ARG A 352 -21.68 1.88 -24.00
CA ARG A 352 -21.94 2.83 -22.90
C ARG A 352 -20.86 3.90 -22.77
N TYR A 353 -19.57 3.52 -22.92
CA TYR A 353 -18.46 4.49 -22.88
C TYR A 353 -18.45 5.40 -24.11
N TRP A 354 -18.97 4.91 -25.24
CA TRP A 354 -19.18 5.71 -26.44
C TRP A 354 -20.20 6.83 -26.19
N ASP A 355 -21.27 6.51 -25.45
CA ASP A 355 -22.32 7.48 -25.15
C ASP A 355 -21.90 8.46 -24.04
N LEU A 356 -21.30 7.96 -22.97
CA LEU A 356 -20.92 8.77 -21.80
C LEU A 356 -19.64 9.56 -22.02
N LEU A 357 -18.58 8.92 -22.49
CA LEU A 357 -17.25 9.49 -22.58
C LEU A 357 -16.84 9.84 -24.00
N GLY A 358 -17.44 9.15 -24.97
CA GLY A 358 -17.12 9.27 -26.39
C GLY A 358 -15.88 8.45 -26.78
N VAL A 359 -15.60 7.36 -26.11
CA VAL A 359 -14.49 6.44 -26.41
C VAL A 359 -14.96 5.02 -26.58
N GLU A 360 -14.29 4.28 -27.45
CA GLU A 360 -14.34 2.83 -27.51
C GLU A 360 -13.09 2.26 -26.88
N LEU A 361 -13.27 1.38 -25.89
CA LEU A 361 -12.21 0.85 -25.05
C LEU A 361 -12.06 -0.66 -25.24
N LYS A 362 -10.83 -1.15 -25.40
CA LYS A 362 -10.54 -2.58 -25.52
C LYS A 362 -9.44 -2.99 -24.54
N PRO A 363 -9.68 -3.97 -23.65
CA PRO A 363 -8.66 -4.46 -22.73
C PRO A 363 -7.44 -5.00 -23.48
N ILE A 364 -6.24 -4.63 -23.01
CA ILE A 364 -4.98 -5.16 -23.52
C ILE A 364 -4.60 -6.33 -22.63
N PRO A 365 -4.39 -7.55 -23.18
CA PRO A 365 -3.90 -8.68 -22.40
C PRO A 365 -2.61 -8.36 -21.67
N ALA A 366 -2.51 -8.75 -20.38
CA ALA A 366 -1.40 -8.35 -19.49
C ALA A 366 -0.02 -8.70 -20.06
N ASP A 367 0.10 -9.90 -20.68
CA ASP A 367 1.34 -10.34 -21.33
C ASP A 367 1.77 -9.43 -22.49
N ARG A 368 0.78 -8.92 -23.26
CA ARG A 368 1.02 -7.98 -24.37
C ARG A 368 1.30 -6.57 -23.85
N PHE A 369 0.59 -6.16 -22.79
CA PHE A 369 0.79 -4.85 -22.20
C PHE A 369 2.21 -4.68 -21.70
N HIS A 370 2.71 -5.61 -20.87
CA HIS A 370 4.06 -5.55 -20.31
C HIS A 370 5.19 -5.69 -21.35
N LYS A 371 4.94 -6.44 -22.45
CA LYS A 371 5.88 -6.51 -23.56
C LYS A 371 5.99 -5.19 -24.34
N LYS A 372 4.87 -4.48 -24.51
CA LYS A 372 4.79 -3.27 -25.33
C LYS A 372 5.11 -2.01 -24.56
N TYR A 373 4.63 -1.91 -23.29
CA TYR A 373 4.74 -0.73 -22.45
C TYR A 373 5.60 -1.04 -21.22
N ARG A 374 6.80 -0.46 -21.18
CA ARG A 374 7.65 -0.51 -19.99
C ARG A 374 7.18 0.59 -19.03
N THR A 375 6.20 0.28 -18.18
CA THR A 375 5.51 1.22 -17.31
C THR A 375 5.19 0.58 -15.97
N ARG A 376 4.90 1.39 -14.96
CA ARG A 376 4.45 0.97 -13.63
C ARG A 376 3.03 0.38 -13.60
N TYR A 377 2.22 0.63 -14.64
CA TYR A 377 0.85 0.16 -14.69
C TYR A 377 0.79 -1.35 -15.00
N ARG A 378 -0.15 -2.04 -14.35
CA ARG A 378 -0.36 -3.49 -14.54
C ARG A 378 -1.02 -3.82 -15.86
N GLY A 379 -1.72 -2.88 -16.43
CA GLY A 379 -2.47 -3.06 -17.66
C GLY A 379 -3.04 -1.74 -18.15
N GLY A 380 -3.91 -1.83 -19.16
CA GLY A 380 -4.58 -0.67 -19.70
C GLY A 380 -5.60 -1.05 -20.76
N LEU A 381 -6.41 -0.06 -21.12
CA LEU A 381 -7.45 -0.17 -22.14
C LEU A 381 -7.02 0.61 -23.38
N ASP A 382 -6.89 -0.06 -24.50
CA ASP A 382 -6.62 0.56 -25.81
C ASP A 382 -7.83 1.41 -26.23
N ILE A 383 -7.61 2.68 -26.54
CA ILE A 383 -8.62 3.57 -27.11
C ILE A 383 -8.68 3.31 -28.61
N THR A 384 -9.65 2.51 -29.04
CA THR A 384 -9.79 2.08 -30.43
C THR A 384 -10.51 3.10 -31.29
N ALA A 385 -11.36 3.93 -30.70
CA ALA A 385 -12.04 5.04 -31.35
C ALA A 385 -12.36 6.18 -30.36
N VAL A 386 -12.43 7.41 -30.87
CA VAL A 386 -12.86 8.62 -30.13
C VAL A 386 -13.89 9.36 -30.96
N ARG A 387 -15.06 9.63 -30.35
CA ARG A 387 -16.17 10.33 -31.01
C ARG A 387 -15.85 11.84 -31.08
N SER A 388 -15.97 12.40 -32.27
CA SER A 388 -15.79 13.87 -32.49
C SER A 388 -16.77 14.65 -31.61
N GLY A 389 -16.29 15.75 -31.01
CA GLY A 389 -17.10 16.63 -30.15
C GLY A 389 -17.48 16.01 -28.78
N SER A 390 -16.97 14.83 -28.44
CA SER A 390 -17.23 14.18 -27.16
C SER A 390 -16.39 14.78 -26.03
N PRO A 391 -16.73 14.48 -24.75
CA PRO A 391 -15.88 14.84 -23.61
C PRO A 391 -14.43 14.39 -23.80
N ALA A 392 -14.21 13.17 -24.28
CA ALA A 392 -12.88 12.62 -24.52
C ALA A 392 -12.12 13.38 -25.65
N ALA A 393 -12.79 13.66 -26.76
CA ALA A 393 -12.18 14.42 -27.87
C ALA A 393 -11.78 15.82 -27.43
N ASN A 394 -12.62 16.50 -26.63
CA ASN A 394 -12.37 17.82 -26.10
C ASN A 394 -11.18 17.89 -25.15
N GLN A 395 -10.88 16.76 -24.49
CA GLN A 395 -9.70 16.61 -23.64
C GLN A 395 -8.48 16.05 -24.38
N GLY A 396 -8.55 15.95 -25.71
CA GLY A 396 -7.43 15.58 -26.55
C GLY A 396 -7.07 14.10 -26.54
N LEU A 397 -7.97 13.20 -26.09
CA LEU A 397 -7.81 11.76 -26.26
C LEU A 397 -7.85 11.40 -27.75
N ARG A 398 -7.06 10.40 -28.14
CA ARG A 398 -6.92 9.98 -29.54
C ARG A 398 -6.94 8.47 -29.63
N ARG A 399 -7.32 7.96 -30.78
CA ARG A 399 -7.12 6.54 -31.12
C ARG A 399 -5.64 6.16 -30.95
N GLY A 400 -5.39 5.03 -30.29
CA GLY A 400 -4.04 4.51 -30.00
C GLY A 400 -3.47 4.97 -28.66
N ASP A 401 -4.15 5.86 -27.93
CA ASP A 401 -3.87 6.09 -26.52
C ASP A 401 -4.24 4.85 -25.70
N VAL A 402 -3.59 4.63 -24.58
CA VAL A 402 -3.95 3.57 -23.64
C VAL A 402 -4.40 4.19 -22.33
N LEU A 403 -5.67 4.03 -22.00
CA LEU A 403 -6.22 4.46 -20.72
C LEU A 403 -5.70 3.54 -19.61
N VAL A 404 -4.94 4.10 -18.66
CA VAL A 404 -4.29 3.35 -17.58
C VAL A 404 -4.77 3.76 -16.19
N GLY A 405 -5.56 4.83 -16.09
CA GLY A 405 -6.16 5.25 -14.83
C GLY A 405 -7.30 6.24 -14.98
N MET A 406 -8.27 6.17 -14.08
CA MET A 406 -9.36 7.14 -13.92
C MET A 406 -9.55 7.44 -12.43
N HIS A 407 -9.60 8.73 -12.09
CA HIS A 407 -9.62 9.20 -10.70
C HIS A 407 -8.46 8.57 -9.92
N ILE A 408 -8.75 7.79 -8.89
CA ILE A 408 -7.77 7.07 -8.06
C ILE A 408 -7.52 5.63 -8.52
N TRP A 409 -8.26 5.14 -9.52
CA TRP A 409 -8.24 3.73 -9.93
C TRP A 409 -7.43 3.49 -11.19
N GLU A 410 -6.66 2.42 -11.18
CA GLU A 410 -6.01 1.89 -12.36
C GLU A 410 -7.05 1.21 -13.28
N THR A 411 -7.01 1.50 -14.58
CA THR A 411 -7.97 0.96 -15.56
C THR A 411 -7.35 -0.20 -16.35
N VAL A 412 -7.29 -1.38 -15.74
CA VAL A 412 -6.80 -2.61 -16.41
C VAL A 412 -7.91 -3.39 -17.11
N SER A 413 -9.16 -3.13 -16.73
CA SER A 413 -10.34 -3.76 -17.31
C SER A 413 -11.46 -2.73 -17.48
N LEU A 414 -12.46 -3.07 -18.31
CA LEU A 414 -13.66 -2.26 -18.46
C LEU A 414 -14.44 -2.10 -17.15
N LYS A 415 -14.40 -3.10 -16.27
CA LYS A 415 -15.01 -3.04 -14.93
C LYS A 415 -14.47 -1.89 -14.08
N ASN A 416 -13.18 -1.53 -14.22
CA ASN A 416 -12.62 -0.38 -13.51
C ASN A 416 -13.24 0.94 -14.00
N VAL A 417 -13.50 1.05 -15.30
CA VAL A 417 -14.16 2.24 -15.86
C VAL A 417 -15.61 2.31 -15.39
N ASP A 418 -16.33 1.16 -15.40
CA ASP A 418 -17.70 1.10 -14.89
C ASP A 418 -17.80 1.49 -13.44
N TYR A 419 -16.86 1.03 -12.60
CA TYR A 419 -16.81 1.39 -11.20
C TYR A 419 -16.72 2.91 -11.01
N VAL A 420 -15.87 3.58 -11.79
CA VAL A 420 -15.70 5.04 -11.71
C VAL A 420 -16.95 5.78 -12.21
N VAL A 421 -17.50 5.38 -13.36
CA VAL A 421 -18.65 6.09 -13.96
C VAL A 421 -19.98 5.82 -13.23
N ASN A 422 -20.02 4.78 -12.39
CA ASN A 422 -21.16 4.48 -11.52
C ASN A 422 -20.92 4.80 -10.04
N HIS A 423 -19.79 5.44 -9.72
CA HIS A 423 -19.46 5.73 -8.33
C HIS A 423 -20.56 6.62 -7.68
N PRO A 424 -21.03 6.29 -6.46
CA PRO A 424 -22.06 7.09 -5.78
C PRO A 424 -21.72 8.57 -5.66
N ASP A 425 -20.44 8.88 -5.45
CA ASP A 425 -19.93 10.23 -5.30
C ASP A 425 -19.47 10.86 -6.63
N LEU A 426 -19.88 10.32 -7.78
CA LEU A 426 -19.46 10.82 -9.09
C LEU A 426 -19.68 12.34 -9.25
N ALA A 427 -20.75 12.87 -8.66
CA ALA A 427 -21.04 14.32 -8.69
C ALA A 427 -19.94 15.15 -8.01
N ASN A 428 -19.29 14.62 -6.99
CA ASN A 428 -18.23 15.30 -6.23
C ASN A 428 -16.85 15.11 -6.88
N ILE A 429 -16.64 14.01 -7.64
CA ILE A 429 -15.38 13.71 -8.30
C ILE A 429 -15.32 14.10 -9.78
N SER A 430 -16.43 14.61 -10.34
CA SER A 430 -16.48 15.13 -11.70
C SER A 430 -16.01 16.61 -11.74
N PRO A 431 -15.11 17.00 -12.66
CA PRO A 431 -14.56 16.21 -13.78
C PRO A 431 -13.54 15.17 -13.31
N VAL A 432 -13.70 13.93 -13.80
CA VAL A 432 -12.86 12.79 -13.41
C VAL A 432 -11.49 12.91 -14.06
N LYS A 433 -10.44 12.94 -13.25
CA LYS A 433 -9.05 12.88 -13.74
C LYS A 433 -8.78 11.54 -14.41
N PHE A 434 -8.15 11.54 -15.59
CA PHE A 434 -7.76 10.33 -16.29
C PHE A 434 -6.28 10.34 -16.62
N TYR A 435 -5.70 9.15 -16.83
CA TYR A 435 -4.30 8.97 -17.21
C TYR A 435 -4.21 8.05 -18.42
N ILE A 436 -3.39 8.42 -19.39
CA ILE A 436 -3.14 7.66 -20.60
C ILE A 436 -1.65 7.48 -20.86
N LEU A 437 -1.31 6.41 -21.56
CA LEU A 437 0.00 6.27 -22.20
C LEU A 437 -0.12 6.68 -23.66
N ARG A 438 0.75 7.58 -24.10
CA ARG A 438 0.91 8.02 -25.50
C ARG A 438 2.39 8.07 -25.84
N ALA A 439 2.82 7.33 -26.85
CA ALA A 439 4.24 7.26 -27.27
C ALA A 439 5.23 6.93 -26.14
N GLY A 440 4.79 6.22 -25.11
CA GLY A 440 5.60 5.86 -23.93
C GLY A 440 5.51 6.83 -22.75
N ASP A 441 4.93 7.99 -22.95
CA ASP A 441 4.73 9.01 -21.91
C ASP A 441 3.37 8.84 -21.21
N THR A 442 3.32 9.13 -19.91
CA THR A 442 2.06 9.23 -19.17
C THR A 442 1.54 10.66 -19.24
N LEU A 443 0.36 10.83 -19.85
CA LEU A 443 -0.36 12.09 -19.91
C LEU A 443 -1.63 12.01 -19.07
N TYR A 444 -2.16 13.15 -18.64
CA TYR A 444 -3.42 13.21 -17.91
C TYR A 444 -4.31 14.34 -18.41
N GLY A 445 -5.60 14.25 -18.09
CA GLY A 445 -6.61 15.26 -18.34
C GLY A 445 -7.81 15.05 -17.44
N TYR A 446 -8.89 15.81 -17.66
CA TYR A 446 -10.10 15.79 -16.83
C TYR A 446 -11.33 15.58 -17.70
N LEU A 447 -12.04 14.45 -17.51
CA LEU A 447 -13.26 14.11 -18.23
C LEU A 447 -14.50 14.59 -17.45
N PRO A 448 -15.30 15.49 -17.99
CA PRO A 448 -16.63 15.76 -17.44
C PRO A 448 -17.52 14.52 -17.70
N VAL A 449 -17.87 13.82 -16.62
CA VAL A 449 -18.77 12.66 -16.66
C VAL A 449 -20.14 13.12 -16.17
N ALA A 450 -21.13 13.15 -17.06
CA ALA A 450 -22.50 13.48 -16.69
C ALA A 450 -23.15 12.25 -16.02
N MET A 451 -23.87 12.47 -14.91
CA MET A 451 -24.68 11.42 -14.31
C MET A 451 -25.73 10.92 -15.33
N SER A 452 -25.75 9.60 -15.55
CA SER A 452 -26.81 8.99 -16.35
C SER A 452 -28.16 9.20 -15.66
N LEU A 453 -29.13 9.78 -16.37
CA LEU A 453 -30.49 10.10 -15.86
C LEU A 453 -31.30 8.92 -15.33
N THR A 454 -30.74 7.71 -15.31
CA THR A 454 -31.41 6.49 -14.85
C THR A 454 -31.48 6.34 -13.32
N GLN A 455 -30.76 7.14 -12.55
CA GLN A 455 -30.82 7.11 -11.07
C GLN A 455 -31.82 8.11 -10.45
N THR A 456 -32.47 8.95 -11.25
CA THR A 456 -33.43 9.99 -10.74
C THR A 456 -34.86 9.48 -10.62
N ALA A 457 -35.17 8.24 -10.92
CA ALA A 457 -36.53 7.66 -10.88
C ALA A 457 -36.83 6.80 -9.65
N GLN A 458 -35.96 6.77 -8.64
CA GLN A 458 -36.19 6.10 -7.36
C GLN A 458 -35.78 7.02 -6.19
N ARG A 459 -36.52 8.10 -6.04
CA ARG A 459 -36.68 8.83 -4.78
C ARG A 459 -38.15 9.02 -4.51
#